data_a8f2fb18968772e91bea62bdc1ef2039
#
_entry.id   a8f2fb18968772e91bea62bdc1ef2039
#
_cell.length_a   1.000
_cell.length_b   1.000
_cell.length_c   1.000
_cell.angle_alpha   90.00
_cell.angle_beta   90.00
_cell.angle_gamma   90.00
#
_symmetry.space_group_name_H-M   'P 1'
#
loop_
_entity.id
_entity.type
_entity.pdbx_description
1 polymer ?
#
loop_
_entity_poly.entity_id
_entity_poly.type
_entity_poly.pdbx_seq_one_letter_code
_entity_poly.pdbx_strand_id
1 'polypeptide(L)'
;MTSLRAIMLSATESNWRLFMLRKSDSAFLAFQQAVWRRDDYTCQFCAFRAVDYLEVVNVDGNYLNNRLDNLVTACGFCTQCFFLESIGKGTFGGGSLIYCPELTQGELNALCHVLFVAMINGFACTLQARNLYRSFKLRHQIVEKEWGEGLSNPALLGCLLVDLPHHNVDTFKGEALTKLRLLPDMVRFKTEIEHWSRAALTELIFS
;
A
#
# COMPACT_ATOMS: atom_id res chain seq x y z
N MET A 1 -15.09 5.65 -16.94
CA MET A 1 -14.23 4.96 -15.98
C MET A 1 -13.11 5.92 -15.59
N THR A 2 -13.05 6.33 -14.35
CA THR A 2 -11.96 7.20 -13.85
C THR A 2 -10.67 6.39 -13.89
N SER A 3 -9.62 6.93 -14.52
CA SER A 3 -8.31 6.29 -14.56
C SER A 3 -7.76 6.18 -13.13
N LEU A 4 -7.27 4.99 -12.74
CA LEU A 4 -6.62 4.78 -11.46
C LEU A 4 -5.33 5.61 -11.37
N ARG A 5 -5.04 6.11 -10.18
CA ARG A 5 -3.83 6.89 -9.93
C ARG A 5 -2.61 5.97 -9.82
N ALA A 6 -1.49 6.40 -10.37
CA ALA A 6 -0.24 5.70 -10.21
C ALA A 6 0.29 5.83 -8.77
N ILE A 7 0.96 4.78 -8.28
CA ILE A 7 1.70 4.81 -7.02
C ILE A 7 3.19 4.76 -7.34
N MET A 8 3.94 5.70 -6.78
CA MET A 8 5.39 5.62 -6.67
C MET A 8 5.77 5.37 -5.22
N LEU A 9 6.67 4.42 -5.00
CA LEU A 9 7.22 4.16 -3.68
C LEU A 9 7.96 5.39 -3.17
N SER A 10 7.66 5.82 -1.95
CA SER A 10 8.25 7.04 -1.39
C SER A 10 8.48 6.93 0.12
N ALA A 11 9.37 7.80 0.60
CA ALA A 11 9.71 7.93 2.00
C ALA A 11 9.93 9.42 2.33
N THR A 12 9.36 9.89 3.42
CA THR A 12 9.55 11.27 3.91
C THR A 12 9.14 11.34 5.38
N GLU A 13 10.09 11.48 6.28
CA GLU A 13 9.86 11.43 7.72
C GLU A 13 8.79 12.41 8.22
N SER A 14 8.80 13.64 7.71
CA SER A 14 7.83 14.68 8.07
C SER A 14 6.40 14.30 7.69
N ASN A 15 6.20 13.68 6.54
CA ASN A 15 4.88 13.30 6.05
C ASN A 15 4.24 12.23 6.92
N TRP A 16 5.00 11.24 7.37
CA TRP A 16 4.51 10.22 8.28
C TRP A 16 3.98 10.81 9.59
N ARG A 17 4.73 11.73 10.20
CA ARG A 17 4.29 12.41 11.44
C ARG A 17 2.98 13.16 11.23
N LEU A 18 2.86 13.92 10.14
CA LEU A 18 1.64 14.66 9.81
C LEU A 18 0.47 13.71 9.53
N PHE A 19 0.71 12.63 8.80
CA PHE A 19 -0.28 11.59 8.54
C PHE A 19 -0.82 10.97 9.84
N MET A 20 0.05 10.68 10.80
CA MET A 20 -0.35 10.12 12.09
C MET A 20 -1.08 11.12 12.99
N LEU A 21 -0.59 12.37 13.06
CA LEU A 21 -1.21 13.42 13.88
C LEU A 21 -2.66 13.68 13.48
N ARG A 22 -2.97 13.75 12.20
CA ARG A 22 -4.34 14.03 11.73
C ARG A 22 -5.35 12.93 12.05
N LYS A 23 -4.90 11.69 12.33
CA LYS A 23 -5.79 10.58 12.74
C LYS A 23 -6.46 10.80 14.09
N SER A 24 -5.90 11.68 14.92
CA SER A 24 -6.49 12.10 16.21
C SER A 24 -7.21 13.45 16.14
N ASP A 25 -7.22 14.11 14.98
CA ASP A 25 -7.88 15.39 14.77
C ASP A 25 -9.35 15.18 14.35
N SER A 26 -10.28 15.57 15.21
CA SER A 26 -11.72 15.41 14.95
C SER A 26 -12.20 16.17 13.70
N ALA A 27 -11.60 17.32 13.40
CA ALA A 27 -11.91 18.07 12.18
C ALA A 27 -11.46 17.28 10.93
N PHE A 28 -10.28 16.67 10.96
CA PHE A 28 -9.81 15.83 9.88
C PHE A 28 -10.66 14.57 9.68
N LEU A 29 -11.16 13.96 10.77
CA LEU A 29 -12.04 12.79 10.68
C LEU A 29 -13.34 13.10 9.93
N ALA A 30 -13.88 14.29 10.06
CA ALA A 30 -15.04 14.74 9.27
C ALA A 30 -14.69 14.84 7.77
N PHE A 31 -13.51 15.39 7.43
CA PHE A 31 -13.00 15.43 6.06
C PHE A 31 -12.79 14.03 5.50
N GLN A 32 -12.21 13.12 6.26
CA GLN A 32 -11.99 11.73 5.89
C GLN A 32 -13.29 11.05 5.45
N GLN A 33 -14.37 11.24 6.21
CA GLN A 33 -15.69 10.71 5.85
C GLN A 33 -16.23 11.31 4.53
N ALA A 34 -16.01 12.59 4.28
CA ALA A 34 -16.42 13.23 3.04
C ALA A 34 -15.63 12.70 1.83
N VAL A 35 -14.33 12.46 2.00
CA VAL A 35 -13.47 11.86 0.95
C VAL A 35 -13.92 10.44 0.63
N TRP A 36 -14.14 9.60 1.65
CA TRP A 36 -14.58 8.23 1.44
C TRP A 36 -15.93 8.14 0.71
N ARG A 37 -16.91 8.98 1.09
CA ARG A 37 -18.22 9.04 0.39
C ARG A 37 -18.08 9.50 -1.06
N ARG A 38 -17.26 10.54 -1.32
CA ARG A 38 -17.01 11.04 -2.69
C ARG A 38 -16.41 9.94 -3.57
N ASP A 39 -15.51 9.15 -3.02
CA ASP A 39 -14.78 8.10 -3.73
C ASP A 39 -15.54 6.75 -3.71
N ASP A 40 -16.80 6.73 -3.24
CA ASP A 40 -17.61 5.52 -3.07
C ASP A 40 -16.86 4.41 -2.31
N TYR A 41 -16.14 4.79 -1.24
CA TYR A 41 -15.34 3.87 -0.42
C TYR A 41 -14.37 3.03 -1.23
N THR A 42 -13.88 3.55 -2.35
CA THR A 42 -13.03 2.85 -3.31
C THR A 42 -11.62 3.44 -3.32
N CYS A 43 -10.62 2.60 -3.14
CA CYS A 43 -9.23 2.97 -3.26
C CYS A 43 -8.93 3.51 -4.66
N GLN A 44 -8.46 4.75 -4.76
CA GLN A 44 -8.20 5.44 -6.03
C GLN A 44 -6.94 4.95 -6.76
N PHE A 45 -6.24 3.96 -6.18
CA PHE A 45 -5.00 3.40 -6.71
C PHE A 45 -5.14 1.96 -7.21
N CYS A 46 -5.92 1.12 -6.54
CA CYS A 46 -6.06 -0.30 -6.88
C CYS A 46 -7.51 -0.75 -7.08
N ALA A 47 -8.47 0.16 -7.02
CA ALA A 47 -9.92 -0.08 -7.14
C ALA A 47 -10.52 -1.00 -6.06
N PHE A 48 -9.79 -1.32 -4.99
CA PHE A 48 -10.34 -2.08 -3.88
C PHE A 48 -11.40 -1.27 -3.15
N ARG A 49 -12.59 -1.84 -2.95
CA ARG A 49 -13.72 -1.20 -2.25
C ARG A 49 -13.95 -1.86 -0.90
N ALA A 50 -14.03 -1.06 0.15
CA ALA A 50 -14.38 -1.50 1.50
C ALA A 50 -14.91 -0.33 2.31
N VAL A 51 -15.78 -0.58 3.29
CA VAL A 51 -16.32 0.47 4.19
C VAL A 51 -15.40 0.75 5.37
N ASP A 52 -14.54 -0.20 5.75
CA ASP A 52 -13.63 -0.10 6.88
C ASP A 52 -12.17 -0.30 6.47
N TYR A 53 -11.25 0.14 7.34
CA TYR A 53 -9.79 0.07 7.14
C TYR A 53 -9.32 0.78 5.86
N LEU A 54 -9.99 1.86 5.51
CA LEU A 54 -9.54 2.79 4.49
C LEU A 54 -8.83 3.97 5.13
N GLU A 55 -7.92 4.54 4.37
CA GLU A 55 -7.14 5.73 4.72
C GLU A 55 -7.40 6.85 3.73
N VAL A 56 -6.95 8.04 4.08
CA VAL A 56 -6.92 9.18 3.15
C VAL A 56 -5.48 9.60 2.96
N VAL A 57 -5.03 9.77 1.72
CA VAL A 57 -3.69 10.22 1.38
C VAL A 57 -3.72 11.50 0.54
N ASN A 58 -2.64 12.27 0.58
CA ASN A 58 -2.49 13.51 -0.18
C ASN A 58 -1.82 13.21 -1.53
N VAL A 59 -2.47 13.61 -2.62
CA VAL A 59 -2.02 13.30 -4.00
C VAL A 59 -0.70 14.00 -4.33
N ASP A 60 -0.52 15.23 -3.84
CA ASP A 60 0.70 16.02 -4.04
C ASP A 60 1.85 15.61 -3.09
N GLY A 61 1.63 14.65 -2.19
CA GLY A 61 2.60 14.25 -1.17
C GLY A 61 2.84 15.28 -0.06
N ASN A 62 2.14 16.41 -0.06
CA ASN A 62 2.24 17.43 0.97
C ASN A 62 1.14 17.27 2.02
N TYR A 63 1.45 16.68 3.15
CA TYR A 63 0.49 16.40 4.23
C TYR A 63 0.08 17.62 5.07
N LEU A 64 0.56 18.81 4.72
CA LEU A 64 0.01 20.09 5.20
C LEU A 64 -1.15 20.59 4.31
N ASN A 65 -1.26 20.09 3.07
CA ASN A 65 -2.30 20.48 2.12
C ASN A 65 -3.53 19.58 2.23
N ASN A 66 -4.42 19.89 3.17
CA ASN A 66 -5.65 19.13 3.40
C ASN A 66 -6.85 19.63 2.59
N ARG A 67 -6.63 20.17 1.39
CA ARG A 67 -7.73 20.52 0.47
C ARG A 67 -8.42 19.25 -0.04
N LEU A 68 -9.75 19.27 -0.14
CA LEU A 68 -10.54 18.09 -0.57
C LEU A 68 -10.15 17.56 -1.95
N ASP A 69 -9.74 18.43 -2.87
CA ASP A 69 -9.28 18.06 -4.23
C ASP A 69 -7.93 17.35 -4.22
N ASN A 70 -7.14 17.52 -3.15
CA ASN A 70 -5.84 16.87 -2.93
C ASN A 70 -5.94 15.57 -2.12
N LEU A 71 -7.09 15.29 -1.52
CA LEU A 71 -7.28 14.11 -0.67
C LEU A 71 -7.99 13.00 -1.43
N VAL A 72 -7.49 11.76 -1.34
CA VAL A 72 -8.09 10.59 -1.98
C VAL A 72 -8.11 9.38 -1.06
N THR A 73 -9.10 8.53 -1.28
CA THR A 73 -9.25 7.25 -0.57
C THR A 73 -8.16 6.26 -0.99
N ALA A 74 -7.54 5.61 -0.02
CA ALA A 74 -6.55 4.55 -0.23
C ALA A 74 -6.80 3.37 0.73
N CYS A 75 -6.56 2.13 0.27
CA CYS A 75 -6.51 0.98 1.17
C CYS A 75 -5.14 0.91 1.87
N GLY A 76 -5.03 0.11 2.94
CA GLY A 76 -3.79 -0.02 3.70
C GLY A 76 -2.59 -0.47 2.85
N PHE A 77 -2.81 -1.36 1.85
CA PHE A 77 -1.75 -1.81 0.95
C PHE A 77 -1.19 -0.67 0.09
N CYS A 78 -2.05 0.24 -0.37
CA CYS A 78 -1.63 1.40 -1.16
C CYS A 78 -1.03 2.48 -0.28
N THR A 79 -1.60 2.73 0.91
CA THR A 79 -1.15 3.78 1.82
C THR A 79 0.30 3.57 2.27
N GLN A 80 0.69 2.34 2.61
CA GLN A 80 2.05 2.06 3.08
C GLN A 80 3.14 2.38 2.04
N CYS A 81 2.79 2.43 0.75
CA CYS A 81 3.73 2.74 -0.32
C CYS A 81 4.26 4.19 -0.28
N PHE A 82 3.57 5.08 0.43
CA PHE A 82 3.96 6.49 0.60
C PHE A 82 4.83 6.74 1.84
N PHE A 83 5.04 5.72 2.70
CA PHE A 83 5.73 5.85 3.98
C PHE A 83 6.65 4.65 4.24
N LEU A 84 7.53 4.34 3.28
CA LEU A 84 8.41 3.15 3.38
C LEU A 84 9.19 3.13 4.68
N GLU A 85 9.75 4.26 5.11
CA GLU A 85 10.55 4.44 6.34
C GLU A 85 9.77 4.14 7.63
N SER A 86 8.46 4.03 7.53
CA SER A 86 7.58 3.82 8.66
C SER A 86 6.92 2.43 8.69
N ILE A 87 7.15 1.62 7.67
CA ILE A 87 6.65 0.24 7.61
C ILE A 87 7.24 -0.58 8.77
N GLY A 88 6.35 -1.24 9.50
CA GLY A 88 6.71 -2.02 10.68
C GLY A 88 6.75 -1.24 11.99
N LYS A 89 6.60 0.09 11.97
CA LYS A 89 6.43 0.87 13.20
C LYS A 89 5.06 0.57 13.83
N GLY A 90 5.06 -0.03 15.00
CA GLY A 90 3.83 -0.50 15.65
C GLY A 90 3.06 -1.49 14.76
N THR A 91 1.82 -1.16 14.44
CA THR A 91 0.95 -1.96 13.56
C THR A 91 0.94 -1.49 12.10
N PHE A 92 1.70 -0.44 11.76
CA PHE A 92 1.63 0.15 10.41
C PHE A 92 2.36 -0.70 9.38
N GLY A 93 1.61 -1.18 8.40
CA GLY A 93 2.12 -1.83 7.21
C GLY A 93 2.95 -3.09 7.44
N GLY A 94 3.45 -3.63 6.38
CA GLY A 94 4.36 -4.77 6.35
C GLY A 94 4.46 -5.34 4.95
N GLY A 95 5.62 -5.89 4.65
CA GLY A 95 5.86 -6.47 3.33
C GLY A 95 7.34 -6.57 3.00
N SER A 96 7.61 -6.87 1.74
CA SER A 96 8.96 -6.93 1.20
C SER A 96 8.99 -6.23 -0.16
N LEU A 97 10.10 -5.56 -0.45
CA LEU A 97 10.35 -5.06 -1.79
C LEU A 97 10.73 -6.23 -2.69
N ILE A 98 10.11 -6.27 -3.85
CA ILE A 98 10.32 -7.27 -4.88
C ILE A 98 10.61 -6.63 -6.23
N TYR A 99 11.38 -7.30 -7.07
CA TYR A 99 11.57 -6.92 -8.46
C TYR A 99 10.36 -7.38 -9.28
N CYS A 100 9.56 -6.45 -9.79
CA CYS A 100 8.33 -6.76 -10.51
C CYS A 100 7.98 -5.64 -11.52
N PRO A 101 8.78 -5.48 -12.58
CA PRO A 101 8.58 -4.42 -13.56
C PRO A 101 7.32 -4.60 -14.41
N GLU A 102 6.80 -5.83 -14.51
CA GLU A 102 5.64 -6.18 -15.33
C GLU A 102 4.29 -5.74 -14.77
N LEU A 103 4.22 -5.42 -13.47
CA LEU A 103 3.01 -4.93 -12.81
C LEU A 103 3.25 -3.53 -12.27
N THR A 104 2.23 -2.70 -12.31
CA THR A 104 2.18 -1.47 -11.50
C THR A 104 1.98 -1.82 -10.02
N GLN A 105 2.28 -0.88 -9.12
CA GLN A 105 2.02 -1.10 -7.69
C GLN A 105 0.53 -1.28 -7.40
N GLY A 106 -0.35 -0.55 -8.11
CA GLY A 106 -1.80 -0.68 -7.96
C GLY A 106 -2.30 -2.06 -8.38
N GLU A 107 -1.83 -2.60 -9.51
CA GLU A 107 -2.17 -3.94 -10.00
C GLU A 107 -1.70 -5.03 -9.03
N LEU A 108 -0.48 -4.92 -8.50
CA LEU A 108 0.01 -5.86 -7.50
C LEU A 108 -0.84 -5.84 -6.23
N ASN A 109 -1.22 -4.64 -5.76
CA ASN A 109 -2.06 -4.51 -4.56
C ASN A 109 -3.47 -5.08 -4.81
N ALA A 110 -4.07 -4.81 -5.97
CA ALA A 110 -5.35 -5.39 -6.36
C ALA A 110 -5.30 -6.92 -6.39
N LEU A 111 -4.25 -7.47 -7.00
CA LEU A 111 -4.01 -8.92 -7.03
C LEU A 111 -3.84 -9.50 -5.60
N CYS A 112 -3.11 -8.82 -4.72
CA CYS A 112 -2.92 -9.26 -3.34
C CYS A 112 -4.24 -9.32 -2.56
N HIS A 113 -5.17 -8.38 -2.76
CA HIS A 113 -6.51 -8.48 -2.16
C HIS A 113 -7.22 -9.78 -2.55
N VAL A 114 -7.21 -10.14 -3.83
CA VAL A 114 -7.83 -11.38 -4.32
C VAL A 114 -7.12 -12.62 -3.78
N LEU A 115 -5.77 -12.65 -3.83
CA LEU A 115 -4.99 -13.77 -3.35
C LEU A 115 -5.21 -14.04 -1.86
N PHE A 116 -5.22 -12.99 -1.04
CA PHE A 116 -5.36 -13.14 0.40
C PHE A 116 -6.76 -13.62 0.80
N VAL A 117 -7.81 -13.12 0.15
CA VAL A 117 -9.18 -13.61 0.34
C VAL A 117 -9.27 -15.10 -0.04
N ALA A 118 -8.70 -15.50 -1.17
CA ALA A 118 -8.67 -16.90 -1.59
C ALA A 118 -7.91 -17.81 -0.60
N MET A 119 -6.80 -17.29 -0.04
CA MET A 119 -5.96 -18.03 0.90
C MET A 119 -6.61 -18.22 2.29
N ILE A 120 -7.39 -17.22 2.76
CA ILE A 120 -8.05 -17.27 4.07
C ILE A 120 -9.28 -18.16 4.04
N ASN A 121 -10.09 -18.09 2.98
CA ASN A 121 -11.38 -18.80 2.94
C ASN A 121 -11.28 -20.26 2.49
N GLY A 122 -10.11 -20.75 2.11
CA GLY A 122 -9.97 -22.14 1.70
C GLY A 122 -10.69 -22.49 0.42
N PHE A 123 -10.84 -21.54 -0.52
CA PHE A 123 -11.47 -21.78 -1.83
C PHE A 123 -10.69 -22.83 -2.64
N ALA A 124 -11.34 -23.38 -3.69
CA ALA A 124 -10.72 -24.36 -4.57
C ALA A 124 -9.37 -23.88 -5.18
N CYS A 125 -9.21 -22.56 -5.34
CA CYS A 125 -7.98 -21.95 -5.86
C CYS A 125 -6.94 -21.58 -4.77
N THR A 126 -7.14 -21.97 -3.51
CA THR A 126 -6.22 -21.61 -2.39
C THR A 126 -4.78 -22.02 -2.65
N LEU A 127 -4.56 -23.22 -3.19
CA LEU A 127 -3.19 -23.68 -3.47
C LEU A 127 -2.52 -22.86 -4.55
N GLN A 128 -3.24 -22.53 -5.60
CA GLN A 128 -2.77 -21.67 -6.69
C GLN A 128 -2.45 -20.27 -6.18
N ALA A 129 -3.33 -19.70 -5.34
CA ALA A 129 -3.11 -18.40 -4.72
C ALA A 129 -1.85 -18.37 -3.85
N ARG A 130 -1.64 -19.40 -3.02
CA ARG A 130 -0.42 -19.55 -2.20
C ARG A 130 0.85 -19.68 -3.06
N ASN A 131 0.80 -20.47 -4.12
CA ASN A 131 1.93 -20.68 -4.99
C ASN A 131 2.29 -19.38 -5.74
N LEU A 132 1.28 -18.66 -6.22
CA LEU A 132 1.49 -17.38 -6.89
C LEU A 132 2.08 -16.33 -5.92
N TYR A 133 1.50 -16.18 -4.73
CA TYR A 133 2.05 -15.26 -3.73
C TYR A 133 3.50 -15.62 -3.34
N ARG A 134 3.80 -16.92 -3.17
CA ARG A 134 5.16 -17.39 -2.90
C ARG A 134 6.12 -17.05 -4.03
N SER A 135 5.70 -17.18 -5.29
CA SER A 135 6.54 -16.83 -6.45
C SER A 135 6.89 -15.33 -6.46
N PHE A 136 5.95 -14.45 -6.15
CA PHE A 136 6.24 -13.03 -5.95
C PHE A 136 7.20 -12.80 -4.77
N LYS A 137 6.96 -13.46 -3.64
CA LYS A 137 7.79 -13.31 -2.45
C LYS A 137 9.26 -13.68 -2.72
N LEU A 138 9.53 -14.71 -3.51
CA LEU A 138 10.91 -15.11 -3.85
C LEU A 138 11.66 -14.04 -4.64
N ARG A 139 10.98 -13.12 -5.31
CA ARG A 139 11.60 -12.03 -6.08
C ARG A 139 12.32 -10.98 -5.23
N HIS A 140 12.18 -11.02 -3.89
CA HIS A 140 13.00 -10.20 -3.00
C HIS A 140 14.49 -10.55 -3.14
N GLN A 141 14.83 -11.79 -3.48
CA GLN A 141 16.22 -12.22 -3.70
C GLN A 141 16.91 -11.47 -4.84
N ILE A 142 16.14 -11.04 -5.86
CA ILE A 142 16.66 -10.20 -6.94
C ILE A 142 17.03 -8.82 -6.40
N VAL A 143 16.20 -8.26 -5.50
CA VAL A 143 16.47 -6.98 -4.86
C VAL A 143 17.74 -7.03 -4.02
N GLU A 144 17.88 -8.08 -3.19
CA GLU A 144 19.10 -8.29 -2.37
C GLU A 144 20.35 -8.41 -3.23
N LYS A 145 20.26 -9.15 -4.33
CA LYS A 145 21.38 -9.37 -5.24
C LYS A 145 21.81 -8.13 -6.02
N GLU A 146 20.85 -7.37 -6.54
CA GLU A 146 21.12 -6.26 -7.46
C GLU A 146 21.39 -4.93 -6.72
N TRP A 147 20.79 -4.72 -5.57
CA TRP A 147 20.90 -3.44 -4.83
C TRP A 147 21.59 -3.56 -3.48
N GLY A 148 21.72 -4.76 -2.91
CA GLY A 148 22.44 -5.02 -1.66
C GLY A 148 21.61 -5.74 -0.62
N GLU A 149 22.29 -6.46 0.26
CA GLU A 149 21.69 -7.24 1.34
C GLU A 149 20.88 -6.31 2.27
N GLY A 150 19.66 -6.75 2.62
CA GLY A 150 18.73 -6.00 3.46
C GLY A 150 17.84 -5.02 2.71
N LEU A 151 18.13 -4.68 1.43
CA LEU A 151 17.34 -3.69 0.68
C LEU A 151 15.96 -4.18 0.21
N SER A 152 15.65 -5.46 0.40
CA SER A 152 14.27 -5.95 0.28
C SER A 152 13.39 -5.54 1.47
N ASN A 153 13.98 -5.06 2.57
CA ASN A 153 13.25 -4.48 3.69
C ASN A 153 12.81 -3.05 3.33
N PRO A 154 11.50 -2.78 3.23
CA PRO A 154 11.01 -1.46 2.82
C PRO A 154 11.38 -0.35 3.80
N ALA A 155 11.44 -0.64 5.11
CA ALA A 155 11.83 0.36 6.11
C ALA A 155 13.29 0.77 5.95
N LEU A 156 14.19 -0.17 5.68
CA LEU A 156 15.60 0.12 5.45
C LEU A 156 15.78 0.98 4.19
N LEU A 157 15.17 0.59 3.08
CA LEU A 157 15.20 1.41 1.87
C LEU A 157 14.58 2.80 2.11
N GLY A 158 13.46 2.85 2.86
CA GLY A 158 12.81 4.11 3.19
C GLY A 158 13.71 5.05 4.00
N CYS A 159 14.43 4.55 5.00
CA CYS A 159 15.42 5.33 5.76
C CYS A 159 16.55 5.84 4.84
N LEU A 160 17.09 4.98 3.98
CA LEU A 160 18.10 5.42 3.01
C LEU A 160 17.60 6.52 2.08
N LEU A 161 16.35 6.43 1.61
CA LEU A 161 15.75 7.47 0.75
C LEU A 161 15.56 8.81 1.48
N VAL A 162 15.33 8.78 2.79
CA VAL A 162 15.23 10.00 3.63
C VAL A 162 16.59 10.63 3.83
N ASP A 163 17.63 9.81 4.02
CA ASP A 163 19.00 10.28 4.34
C ASP A 163 19.78 10.72 3.09
N LEU A 164 19.39 10.28 1.88
CA LEU A 164 20.10 10.63 0.66
C LEU A 164 19.90 12.11 0.27
N PRO A 165 20.97 12.79 -0.17
CA PRO A 165 20.85 14.13 -0.78
C PRO A 165 19.89 14.11 -1.99
N HIS A 166 19.10 15.16 -2.17
CA HIS A 166 18.04 15.22 -3.18
C HIS A 166 18.51 14.84 -4.59
N HIS A 167 19.67 15.28 -5.03
CA HIS A 167 20.23 14.96 -6.36
C HIS A 167 20.58 13.48 -6.55
N ASN A 168 20.95 12.76 -5.49
CA ASN A 168 21.24 11.31 -5.56
C ASN A 168 19.95 10.49 -5.49
N VAL A 169 18.92 11.02 -4.82
CA VAL A 169 17.60 10.40 -4.75
C VAL A 169 16.95 10.33 -6.13
N ASP A 170 17.07 11.37 -6.94
CA ASP A 170 16.46 11.42 -8.27
C ASP A 170 17.10 10.41 -9.23
N THR A 171 18.41 10.20 -9.16
CA THR A 171 19.10 9.17 -9.95
C THR A 171 18.70 7.77 -9.50
N PHE A 172 18.65 7.51 -8.19
CA PHE A 172 18.22 6.22 -7.65
C PHE A 172 16.73 5.94 -7.89
N LYS A 173 15.87 6.97 -7.75
CA LYS A 173 14.45 6.87 -8.07
C LYS A 173 14.18 6.58 -9.53
N GLY A 174 14.98 7.14 -10.45
CA GLY A 174 14.76 7.04 -11.90
C GLY A 174 14.85 5.62 -12.45
N GLU A 175 15.75 4.78 -11.96
CA GLU A 175 15.97 3.43 -12.51
C GLU A 175 15.52 2.31 -11.56
N ALA A 176 15.89 2.37 -10.30
CA ALA A 176 15.65 1.28 -9.35
C ALA A 176 14.18 1.21 -8.90
N LEU A 177 13.65 2.32 -8.38
CA LEU A 177 12.29 2.33 -7.80
C LEU A 177 11.19 2.04 -8.83
N THR A 178 11.40 2.37 -10.11
CA THR A 178 10.42 2.08 -11.17
C THR A 178 10.19 0.58 -11.39
N LYS A 179 11.17 -0.25 -11.04
CA LYS A 179 11.13 -1.71 -11.19
C LYS A 179 10.77 -2.45 -9.90
N LEU A 180 10.83 -1.73 -8.76
CA LEU A 180 10.47 -2.28 -7.45
C LEU A 180 8.99 -2.13 -7.15
N ARG A 181 8.46 -3.12 -6.44
CA ARG A 181 7.10 -3.08 -5.86
C ARG A 181 7.16 -3.52 -4.41
N LEU A 182 6.30 -2.94 -3.61
CA LEU A 182 6.07 -3.38 -2.24
C LEU A 182 5.01 -4.47 -2.25
N LEU A 183 5.42 -5.72 -1.99
CA LEU A 183 4.51 -6.85 -1.81
C LEU A 183 3.96 -6.82 -0.39
N PRO A 184 2.65 -6.62 -0.18
CA PRO A 184 2.06 -6.62 1.16
C PRO A 184 2.24 -7.96 1.87
N ASP A 185 2.46 -7.95 3.20
CA ASP A 185 2.56 -9.17 4.01
C ASP A 185 1.19 -9.54 4.60
N MET A 186 0.71 -10.73 4.27
CA MET A 186 -0.60 -11.21 4.72
C MET A 186 -0.73 -11.29 6.25
N VAL A 187 0.35 -11.58 6.96
CA VAL A 187 0.33 -11.69 8.43
C VAL A 187 0.15 -10.32 9.08
N ARG A 188 0.81 -9.30 8.52
CA ARG A 188 0.73 -7.92 9.04
C ARG A 188 -0.64 -7.28 8.83
N PHE A 189 -1.33 -7.67 7.78
CA PHE A 189 -2.68 -7.19 7.44
C PHE A 189 -3.78 -8.21 7.75
N LYS A 190 -3.51 -9.18 8.64
CA LYS A 190 -4.43 -10.28 8.90
C LYS A 190 -5.80 -9.80 9.37
N THR A 191 -5.86 -8.85 10.28
CA THR A 191 -7.11 -8.31 10.85
C THR A 191 -7.97 -7.66 9.77
N GLU A 192 -7.38 -6.80 8.95
CA GLU A 192 -8.05 -6.11 7.86
C GLU A 192 -8.56 -7.10 6.81
N ILE A 193 -7.71 -8.07 6.41
CA ILE A 193 -8.07 -9.07 5.40
C ILE A 193 -9.22 -9.97 5.89
N GLU A 194 -9.19 -10.42 7.15
CA GLU A 194 -10.27 -11.21 7.75
C GLU A 194 -11.58 -10.42 7.81
N HIS A 195 -11.52 -9.12 8.11
CA HIS A 195 -12.68 -8.24 8.13
C HIS A 195 -13.26 -8.06 6.72
N TRP A 196 -12.44 -7.67 5.74
CA TRP A 196 -12.85 -7.48 4.36
C TRP A 196 -13.41 -8.76 3.74
N SER A 197 -12.80 -9.90 4.04
CA SER A 197 -13.25 -11.20 3.56
C SER A 197 -14.65 -11.53 4.08
N ARG A 198 -14.91 -11.29 5.36
CA ARG A 198 -16.25 -11.53 5.95
C ARG A 198 -17.30 -10.59 5.34
N ALA A 199 -16.99 -9.32 5.16
CA ALA A 199 -17.89 -8.36 4.55
C ALA A 199 -18.27 -8.77 3.11
N ALA A 200 -17.29 -9.14 2.28
CA ALA A 200 -17.51 -9.58 0.91
C ALA A 200 -18.37 -10.86 0.82
N LEU A 201 -18.15 -11.84 1.71
CA LEU A 201 -18.95 -13.05 1.75
C LEU A 201 -20.40 -12.75 2.17
N THR A 202 -20.62 -11.81 3.07
CA THR A 202 -21.95 -11.40 3.48
C THR A 202 -22.71 -10.74 2.31
N GLU A 203 -22.07 -9.85 1.55
CA GLU A 203 -22.69 -9.22 0.37
C GLU A 203 -23.09 -10.25 -0.68
N LEU A 204 -22.27 -11.29 -0.91
CA LEU A 204 -22.56 -12.36 -1.89
C LEU A 204 -23.74 -13.27 -1.48
N ILE A 205 -24.04 -13.38 -0.18
CA ILE A 205 -25.15 -14.21 0.31
C ILE A 205 -26.50 -13.46 0.19
N PHE A 206 -26.48 -12.13 0.25
CA PHE A 206 -27.70 -11.31 0.25
C PHE A 206 -27.94 -10.57 -1.07
N SER A 207 -27.10 -10.75 -2.11
CA SER A 207 -27.28 -10.27 -3.48
C SER A 207 -27.91 -11.33 -4.38
#